data_9f6b7d6147183122c06a6cb5638b062f
#
_entry.id   9f6b7d6147183122c06a6cb5638b062f
#
_cell.length_a   1.000
_cell.length_b   1.000
_cell.length_c   1.000
_cell.angle_alpha   90.00
_cell.angle_beta   90.00
_cell.angle_gamma   90.00
#
_symmetry.space_group_name_H-M   'P 1'
#
loop_
_entity.id
_entity.type
_entity.pdbx_description
1 polymer ?
#
loop_
_entity_poly.entity_id
_entity_poly.type
_entity_poly.pdbx_seq_one_letter_code
_entity_poly.pdbx_strand_id
1 'polypeptide(L)'
;MKMLLLLPAALLCACTATRPAATETPAAARRAIAQLLATQTAAWNRGDVAGFMQGYWQSDSLVFIGKRGLTYGYQATLDNYRRSYPDAAAMCQLRFDGLRITPLGPEAAHVVGRWHLTRPAAGDLEGHFLLVLRRLNGQWVIVADHSS
;
A
#
# COMPACT_ATOMS: atom_id res chain seq x y z
N MET A 1 -16.45 74.93 12.12
CA MET A 1 -16.25 74.21 10.86
C MET A 1 -15.27 73.06 11.13
N LYS A 2 -15.78 71.80 11.34
CA LYS A 2 -14.95 70.62 11.66
C LYS A 2 -14.73 69.87 10.35
N MET A 3 -13.48 69.80 9.91
CA MET A 3 -13.05 69.08 8.72
C MET A 3 -12.84 67.60 9.11
N LEU A 4 -13.65 66.73 8.54
CA LEU A 4 -13.59 65.28 8.77
C LEU A 4 -12.63 64.69 7.74
N LEU A 5 -11.46 64.22 8.17
CA LEU A 5 -10.51 63.51 7.32
C LEU A 5 -10.95 62.04 7.19
N LEU A 6 -11.33 61.63 5.98
CA LEU A 6 -11.57 60.24 5.64
C LEU A 6 -10.21 59.62 5.22
N LEU A 7 -9.72 58.63 5.98
CA LEU A 7 -8.63 57.77 5.58
C LEU A 7 -9.16 56.62 4.68
N PRO A 8 -8.55 56.32 3.57
CA PRO A 8 -8.91 55.13 2.80
C PRO A 8 -8.27 53.88 3.43
N ALA A 9 -9.09 52.90 3.77
CA ALA A 9 -8.63 51.58 4.19
C ALA A 9 -8.17 50.78 2.95
N ALA A 10 -6.87 50.52 2.84
CA ALA A 10 -6.30 49.65 1.83
C ALA A 10 -6.51 48.20 2.22
N LEU A 11 -7.40 47.48 1.50
CA LEU A 11 -7.57 46.04 1.63
C LEU A 11 -6.35 45.33 0.99
N LEU A 12 -5.45 44.83 1.82
CA LEU A 12 -4.38 43.94 1.41
C LEU A 12 -4.97 42.53 1.14
N CYS A 13 -5.20 42.23 -0.14
CA CYS A 13 -5.57 40.89 -0.58
C CYS A 13 -4.32 39.99 -0.50
N ALA A 14 -4.15 39.23 0.57
CA ALA A 14 -3.10 38.21 0.72
C ALA A 14 -3.42 37.03 -0.19
N CYS A 15 -2.83 36.98 -1.38
CA CYS A 15 -2.80 35.78 -2.20
C CYS A 15 -1.97 34.72 -1.49
N THR A 16 -2.62 33.75 -0.82
CA THR A 16 -1.96 32.53 -0.35
C THR A 16 -1.60 31.68 -1.56
N ALA A 17 -0.34 31.75 -2.00
CA ALA A 17 0.19 30.86 -3.02
C ALA A 17 0.15 29.42 -2.47
N THR A 18 -0.74 28.60 -3.00
CA THR A 18 -0.79 27.16 -2.73
C THR A 18 0.52 26.55 -3.25
N ARG A 19 1.41 26.17 -2.32
CA ARG A 19 2.67 25.49 -2.68
C ARG A 19 2.30 24.19 -3.42
N PRO A 20 2.79 23.97 -4.65
CA PRO A 20 2.52 22.72 -5.34
C PRO A 20 3.01 21.55 -4.47
N ALA A 21 2.19 20.51 -4.31
CA ALA A 21 2.57 19.31 -3.58
C ALA A 21 3.86 18.77 -4.20
N ALA A 22 4.89 18.60 -3.38
CA ALA A 22 6.17 18.09 -3.84
C ALA A 22 5.96 16.72 -4.52
N THR A 23 6.36 16.62 -5.79
CA THR A 23 6.30 15.37 -6.54
C THR A 23 7.19 14.35 -5.84
N GLU A 24 6.63 13.17 -5.53
CA GLU A 24 7.39 12.11 -4.85
C GLU A 24 8.58 11.65 -5.70
N THR A 25 9.75 11.61 -5.09
CA THR A 25 10.94 11.14 -5.79
C THR A 25 10.94 9.61 -5.90
N PRO A 26 11.58 9.01 -6.95
CA PRO A 26 11.69 7.56 -7.05
C PRO A 26 12.32 6.89 -5.82
N ALA A 27 13.26 7.56 -5.15
CA ALA A 27 13.87 7.06 -3.93
C ALA A 27 12.90 7.07 -2.74
N ALA A 28 12.06 8.10 -2.61
CA ALA A 28 11.02 8.19 -1.59
C ALA A 28 9.94 7.11 -1.82
N ALA A 29 9.49 6.92 -3.05
CA ALA A 29 8.55 5.87 -3.43
C ALA A 29 9.08 4.47 -3.06
N ARG A 30 10.34 4.16 -3.39
CA ARG A 30 10.95 2.88 -3.01
C ARG A 30 10.95 2.66 -1.50
N ARG A 31 11.32 3.67 -0.71
CA ARG A 31 11.31 3.56 0.76
C ARG A 31 9.90 3.35 1.31
N ALA A 32 8.93 4.11 0.83
CA ALA A 32 7.54 4.01 1.28
C ALA A 32 6.94 2.63 0.96
N ILE A 33 7.20 2.10 -0.25
CA ILE A 33 6.73 0.78 -0.66
C ILE A 33 7.44 -0.33 0.14
N ALA A 34 8.75 -0.22 0.36
CA ALA A 34 9.48 -1.17 1.20
C ALA A 34 8.91 -1.19 2.64
N GLN A 35 8.60 -0.03 3.20
CA GLN A 35 7.96 0.08 4.52
C GLN A 35 6.56 -0.53 4.55
N LEU A 36 5.76 -0.36 3.50
CA LEU A 36 4.44 -1.00 3.36
C LEU A 36 4.59 -2.53 3.45
N LEU A 37 5.50 -3.11 2.66
CA LEU A 37 5.75 -4.56 2.66
C LEU A 37 6.29 -5.08 4.00
N ALA A 38 7.16 -4.32 4.67
CA ALA A 38 7.62 -4.64 6.00
C ALA A 38 6.48 -4.63 7.04
N THR A 39 5.57 -3.65 6.95
CA THR A 39 4.38 -3.57 7.80
C THR A 39 3.44 -4.75 7.56
N GLN A 40 3.23 -5.15 6.30
CA GLN A 40 2.45 -6.36 5.96
C GLN A 40 3.08 -7.62 6.56
N THR A 41 4.39 -7.82 6.39
CA THR A 41 5.11 -8.95 6.98
C THR A 41 4.97 -8.99 8.50
N ALA A 42 5.11 -7.84 9.17
CA ALA A 42 4.94 -7.76 10.63
C ALA A 42 3.50 -8.08 11.07
N ALA A 43 2.49 -7.62 10.32
CA ALA A 43 1.09 -7.95 10.60
C ALA A 43 0.82 -9.46 10.44
N TRP A 44 1.28 -10.04 9.34
CA TRP A 44 1.18 -11.46 9.09
C TRP A 44 1.79 -12.29 10.22
N ASN A 45 3.04 -11.99 10.59
CA ASN A 45 3.81 -12.77 11.56
C ASN A 45 3.27 -12.69 13.01
N ARG A 46 2.34 -11.77 13.29
CA ARG A 46 1.58 -11.74 14.56
C ARG A 46 0.16 -12.31 14.43
N GLY A 47 -0.21 -12.89 13.28
CA GLY A 47 -1.53 -13.49 13.07
C GLY A 47 -2.63 -12.50 12.68
N ASP A 48 -2.27 -11.29 12.22
CA ASP A 48 -3.18 -10.20 11.91
C ASP A 48 -3.44 -10.10 10.40
N VAL A 49 -4.36 -10.93 9.89
CA VAL A 49 -4.77 -10.91 8.47
C VAL A 49 -5.35 -9.54 8.08
N ALA A 50 -6.12 -8.91 8.96
CA ALA A 50 -6.71 -7.61 8.65
C ALA A 50 -5.64 -6.52 8.52
N GLY A 51 -4.63 -6.51 9.40
CA GLY A 51 -3.48 -5.63 9.32
C GLY A 51 -2.63 -5.87 8.05
N PHE A 52 -2.44 -7.13 7.66
CA PHE A 52 -1.79 -7.48 6.39
C PHE A 52 -2.54 -6.89 5.19
N MET A 53 -3.86 -6.99 5.18
CA MET A 53 -4.70 -6.50 4.09
C MET A 53 -4.78 -4.97 4.01
N GLN A 54 -4.38 -4.21 5.04
CA GLN A 54 -4.32 -2.75 4.98
C GLN A 54 -3.35 -2.21 3.91
N GLY A 55 -2.39 -3.01 3.46
CA GLY A 55 -1.53 -2.68 2.33
C GLY A 55 -2.23 -2.72 0.97
N TYR A 56 -3.43 -3.29 0.90
CA TYR A 56 -4.21 -3.41 -0.34
C TYR A 56 -5.24 -2.30 -0.48
N TRP A 57 -5.54 -1.95 -1.71
CA TRP A 57 -6.58 -0.98 -2.05
C TRP A 57 -7.97 -1.48 -1.63
N GLN A 58 -8.66 -0.72 -0.79
CA GLN A 58 -10.01 -1.04 -0.32
C GLN A 58 -11.04 -0.67 -1.39
N SER A 59 -11.11 -1.48 -2.45
CA SER A 59 -11.99 -1.27 -3.61
C SER A 59 -12.47 -2.60 -4.18
N ASP A 60 -13.64 -2.59 -4.79
CA ASP A 60 -14.16 -3.71 -5.56
C ASP A 60 -13.32 -3.98 -6.84
N SER A 61 -12.49 -3.01 -7.25
CA SER A 61 -11.56 -3.13 -8.39
C SER A 61 -10.19 -3.70 -8.02
N LEU A 62 -9.92 -4.05 -6.77
CA LEU A 62 -8.71 -4.79 -6.40
C LEU A 62 -8.65 -6.11 -7.18
N VAL A 63 -7.49 -6.43 -7.75
CA VAL A 63 -7.26 -7.69 -8.47
C VAL A 63 -6.29 -8.55 -7.67
N PHE A 64 -6.67 -9.79 -7.39
CA PHE A 64 -5.80 -10.78 -6.78
C PHE A 64 -5.80 -12.07 -7.59
N ILE A 65 -4.62 -12.54 -7.99
CA ILE A 65 -4.44 -13.81 -8.70
C ILE A 65 -3.52 -14.68 -7.85
N GLY A 66 -4.06 -15.73 -7.28
CA GLY A 66 -3.31 -16.70 -6.50
C GLY A 66 -3.50 -18.12 -7.03
N LYS A 67 -3.03 -19.11 -6.29
CA LYS A 67 -3.14 -20.53 -6.65
C LYS A 67 -4.56 -20.99 -6.99
N ARG A 68 -5.60 -20.36 -6.41
CA ARG A 68 -7.00 -20.66 -6.67
C ARG A 68 -7.61 -19.86 -7.84
N GLY A 69 -6.81 -19.08 -8.54
CA GLY A 69 -7.23 -18.26 -9.66
C GLY A 69 -7.51 -16.81 -9.27
N LEU A 70 -8.32 -16.17 -10.11
CA LEU A 70 -8.62 -14.75 -10.06
C LEU A 70 -9.71 -14.41 -9.02
N THR A 71 -9.48 -13.38 -8.25
CA THR A 71 -10.43 -12.78 -7.30
C THR A 71 -10.48 -11.27 -7.55
N TYR A 72 -11.68 -10.70 -7.63
CA TYR A 72 -11.89 -9.26 -7.63
C TYR A 72 -12.42 -8.78 -6.28
N GLY A 73 -11.99 -7.60 -5.87
CA GLY A 73 -12.46 -6.89 -4.70
C GLY A 73 -11.70 -7.19 -3.41
N TYR A 74 -11.59 -6.13 -2.59
CA TYR A 74 -10.91 -6.18 -1.29
C TYR A 74 -11.57 -7.18 -0.33
N GLN A 75 -12.89 -7.11 -0.18
CA GLN A 75 -13.60 -7.95 0.78
C GLN A 75 -13.49 -9.44 0.41
N ALA A 76 -13.66 -9.77 -0.86
CA ALA A 76 -13.53 -11.15 -1.34
C ALA A 76 -12.10 -11.70 -1.14
N THR A 77 -11.08 -10.86 -1.34
CA THR A 77 -9.68 -11.22 -1.09
C THR A 77 -9.42 -11.43 0.40
N LEU A 78 -9.90 -10.54 1.28
CA LEU A 78 -9.79 -10.68 2.73
C LEU A 78 -10.46 -11.97 3.23
N ASP A 79 -11.67 -12.28 2.73
CA ASP A 79 -12.39 -13.49 3.11
C ASP A 79 -11.68 -14.77 2.63
N ASN A 80 -11.02 -14.71 1.46
CA ASN A 80 -10.16 -15.79 0.98
C ASN A 80 -8.97 -16.03 1.89
N TYR A 81 -8.32 -14.97 2.38
CA TYR A 81 -7.22 -15.07 3.35
C TYR A 81 -7.70 -15.67 4.67
N ARG A 82 -8.80 -15.18 5.24
CA ARG A 82 -9.37 -15.69 6.50
C ARG A 82 -9.74 -17.16 6.42
N ARG A 83 -10.29 -17.61 5.30
CA ARG A 83 -10.60 -19.04 5.09
C ARG A 83 -9.36 -19.91 4.97
N SER A 84 -8.30 -19.39 4.35
CA SER A 84 -7.04 -20.13 4.13
C SER A 84 -6.15 -20.15 5.37
N TYR A 85 -6.26 -19.12 6.19
CA TYR A 85 -5.41 -18.85 7.35
C TYR A 85 -6.30 -18.45 8.54
N PRO A 86 -7.02 -19.41 9.15
CA PRO A 86 -8.03 -19.14 10.17
C PRO A 86 -7.44 -18.64 11.50
N ASP A 87 -6.17 -18.89 11.73
CA ASP A 87 -5.46 -18.50 12.95
C ASP A 87 -3.96 -18.23 12.71
N ALA A 88 -3.28 -17.74 13.72
CA ALA A 88 -1.85 -17.42 13.65
C ALA A 88 -0.98 -18.66 13.37
N ALA A 89 -1.40 -19.85 13.85
CA ALA A 89 -0.66 -21.09 13.60
C ALA A 89 -0.72 -21.49 12.11
N ALA A 90 -1.88 -21.33 11.47
CA ALA A 90 -2.06 -21.55 10.04
C ALA A 90 -1.31 -20.50 9.19
N MET A 91 -1.17 -19.26 9.68
CA MET A 91 -0.43 -18.21 8.99
C MET A 91 1.06 -18.48 8.94
N CYS A 92 1.62 -19.13 9.96
CA CYS A 92 3.07 -19.41 10.04
C CYS A 92 3.92 -18.13 9.97
N GLN A 93 5.18 -18.21 9.49
CA GLN A 93 6.09 -17.06 9.41
C GLN A 93 6.35 -16.69 7.96
N LEU A 94 5.98 -15.45 7.60
CA LEU A 94 6.20 -14.88 6.27
C LEU A 94 7.52 -14.11 6.22
N ARG A 95 8.24 -14.29 5.11
CA ARG A 95 9.37 -13.47 4.71
C ARG A 95 9.23 -13.12 3.23
N PHE A 96 9.58 -11.89 2.88
CA PHE A 96 9.78 -11.47 1.49
C PHE A 96 11.26 -11.38 1.18
N ASP A 97 11.66 -11.92 0.02
CA ASP A 97 13.05 -11.93 -0.46
C ASP A 97 13.16 -11.34 -1.85
N GLY A 98 14.37 -10.88 -2.21
CA GLY A 98 14.71 -10.47 -3.58
C GLY A 98 13.84 -9.32 -4.11
N LEU A 99 13.38 -8.42 -3.24
CA LEU A 99 12.49 -7.33 -3.60
C LEU A 99 13.12 -6.40 -4.64
N ARG A 100 12.48 -6.28 -5.79
CA ARG A 100 12.80 -5.28 -6.81
C ARG A 100 11.63 -4.31 -6.93
N ILE A 101 11.78 -3.12 -6.35
CA ILE A 101 10.78 -2.05 -6.38
C ILE A 101 11.11 -1.08 -7.50
N THR A 102 10.24 -0.96 -8.49
CA THR A 102 10.42 -0.14 -9.69
C THR A 102 9.31 0.92 -9.78
N PRO A 103 9.57 2.18 -9.40
CA PRO A 103 8.65 3.28 -9.69
C PRO A 103 8.49 3.48 -11.18
N LEU A 104 7.25 3.61 -11.65
CA LEU A 104 6.86 3.88 -13.06
C LEU A 104 6.44 5.33 -13.28
N GLY A 105 6.51 6.12 -12.23
CA GLY A 105 6.10 7.53 -12.18
C GLY A 105 5.81 7.92 -10.74
N PRO A 106 5.27 9.14 -10.51
CA PRO A 106 5.03 9.65 -9.16
C PRO A 106 3.90 8.91 -8.42
N GLU A 107 3.04 8.19 -9.14
CA GLU A 107 1.82 7.58 -8.60
C GLU A 107 1.65 6.09 -8.96
N ALA A 108 2.65 5.47 -9.61
CA ALA A 108 2.61 4.08 -10.00
C ALA A 108 3.95 3.39 -9.79
N ALA A 109 3.91 2.12 -9.39
CA ALA A 109 5.08 1.27 -9.23
C ALA A 109 4.69 -0.19 -9.44
N HIS A 110 5.68 -1.04 -9.74
CA HIS A 110 5.56 -2.47 -9.55
C HIS A 110 6.65 -2.99 -8.61
N VAL A 111 6.34 -4.12 -7.99
CA VAL A 111 7.31 -4.87 -7.17
C VAL A 111 7.32 -6.31 -7.65
N VAL A 112 8.51 -6.83 -7.90
CA VAL A 112 8.74 -8.27 -8.05
C VAL A 112 9.50 -8.75 -6.83
N GLY A 113 9.12 -9.91 -6.31
CA GLY A 113 9.78 -10.52 -5.16
C GLY A 113 9.43 -11.99 -5.02
N ARG A 114 9.95 -12.59 -3.98
CA ARG A 114 9.65 -13.94 -3.57
C ARG A 114 9.04 -13.90 -2.16
N TRP A 115 7.96 -14.65 -1.96
CA TRP A 115 7.41 -14.91 -0.64
C TRP A 115 7.85 -16.29 -0.16
N HIS A 116 8.06 -16.41 1.13
CA HIS A 116 8.42 -17.64 1.80
C HIS A 116 7.61 -17.77 3.10
N LEU A 117 6.91 -18.88 3.27
CA LEU A 117 6.23 -19.24 4.51
C LEU A 117 7.00 -20.39 5.17
N THR A 118 7.60 -20.12 6.32
CA THR A 118 8.22 -21.15 7.16
C THR A 118 7.15 -21.88 7.94
N ARG A 119 7.02 -23.19 7.70
CA ARG A 119 5.97 -24.06 8.25
C ARG A 119 6.58 -25.30 8.88
N PRO A 120 7.04 -25.25 10.14
CA PRO A 120 7.84 -26.33 10.76
C PRO A 120 7.19 -27.72 10.72
N ALA A 121 5.86 -27.81 10.81
CA ALA A 121 5.14 -29.07 10.84
C ALA A 121 4.68 -29.57 9.45
N ALA A 122 4.62 -28.71 8.43
CA ALA A 122 3.97 -29.02 7.14
C ALA A 122 4.90 -28.83 5.93
N GLY A 123 6.16 -28.45 6.16
CA GLY A 123 7.11 -28.08 5.11
C GLY A 123 6.86 -26.67 4.57
N ASP A 124 7.93 -25.99 4.25
CA ASP A 124 7.91 -24.61 3.78
C ASP A 124 7.21 -24.47 2.43
N LEU A 125 6.60 -23.32 2.22
CA LEU A 125 6.06 -22.91 0.92
C LEU A 125 6.75 -21.65 0.48
N GLU A 126 6.97 -21.53 -0.83
CA GLU A 126 7.51 -20.33 -1.43
C GLU A 126 6.97 -20.13 -2.85
N GLY A 127 7.10 -18.92 -3.34
CA GLY A 127 6.73 -18.58 -4.70
C GLY A 127 7.14 -17.16 -5.04
N HIS A 128 6.81 -16.72 -6.23
CA HIS A 128 7.10 -15.37 -6.70
C HIS A 128 5.82 -14.54 -6.71
N PHE A 129 5.99 -13.23 -6.65
CA PHE A 129 4.88 -12.31 -6.82
C PHE A 129 5.24 -11.13 -7.71
N LEU A 130 4.23 -10.61 -8.38
CA LEU A 130 4.24 -9.31 -9.04
C LEU A 130 3.11 -8.47 -8.44
N LEU A 131 3.48 -7.36 -7.79
CA LEU A 131 2.53 -6.38 -7.30
C LEU A 131 2.52 -5.16 -8.21
N VAL A 132 1.34 -4.64 -8.47
CA VAL A 132 1.14 -3.29 -9.03
C VAL A 132 0.63 -2.40 -7.92
N LEU A 133 1.30 -1.28 -7.70
CA LEU A 133 0.94 -0.31 -6.68
C LEU A 133 0.56 1.03 -7.32
N ARG A 134 -0.39 1.71 -6.67
CA ARG A 134 -0.73 3.10 -6.94
C ARG A 134 -0.62 3.95 -5.69
N ARG A 135 -0.27 5.20 -5.89
CA ARG A 135 -0.31 6.20 -4.84
C ARG A 135 -1.66 6.92 -4.91
N LEU A 136 -2.54 6.60 -3.96
CA LEU A 136 -3.88 7.16 -3.85
C LEU A 136 -3.98 7.99 -2.58
N ASN A 137 -4.43 9.24 -2.70
CA ASN A 137 -4.51 10.17 -1.57
C ASN A 137 -3.20 10.28 -0.76
N GLY A 138 -2.07 10.25 -1.45
CA GLY A 138 -0.74 10.33 -0.84
C GLY A 138 -0.20 9.02 -0.24
N GLN A 139 -0.95 7.92 -0.28
CA GLN A 139 -0.57 6.62 0.27
C GLN A 139 -0.37 5.58 -0.85
N TRP A 140 0.69 4.79 -0.74
CA TRP A 140 0.89 3.64 -1.61
C TRP A 140 -0.01 2.49 -1.19
N VAL A 141 -0.71 1.89 -2.15
CA VAL A 141 -1.55 0.69 -1.97
C VAL A 141 -1.36 -0.28 -3.12
N ILE A 142 -1.47 -1.56 -2.83
CA ILE A 142 -1.46 -2.64 -3.83
C ILE A 142 -2.82 -2.66 -4.52
N VAL A 143 -2.85 -2.45 -5.84
CA VAL A 143 -4.08 -2.47 -6.66
C VAL A 143 -4.23 -3.77 -7.46
N ALA A 144 -3.11 -4.47 -7.69
CA ALA A 144 -3.12 -5.81 -8.25
C ALA A 144 -1.98 -6.64 -7.67
N ASP A 145 -2.25 -7.93 -7.45
CA ASP A 145 -1.31 -8.92 -6.93
C ASP A 145 -1.44 -10.21 -7.75
N HIS A 146 -0.33 -10.71 -8.26
CA HIS A 146 -0.22 -12.06 -8.79
C HIS A 146 0.86 -12.81 -8.00
N SER A 147 0.43 -13.78 -7.23
CA SER A 147 1.28 -14.64 -6.40
C SER A 147 1.15 -16.10 -6.84
N SER A 148 2.26 -16.71 -7.23
CA SER A 148 2.37 -18.09 -7.73
C SER A 148 2.99 -19.04 -6.71
#